data_09891a1643ea30b4cefcd4254cc0b1fb
#
_entry.id   09891a1643ea30b4cefcd4254cc0b1fb
#
_cell.length_a   1.000
_cell.length_b   1.000
_cell.length_c   1.000
_cell.angle_alpha   90.00
_cell.angle_beta   90.00
_cell.angle_gamma   90.00
#
_symmetry.space_group_name_H-M   'P 1'
#
loop_
_entity.id
_entity.type
_entity.pdbx_description
1 polymer ?
#
loop_
_entity_poly.entity_id
_entity_poly.type
_entity_poly.pdbx_seq_one_letter_code
_entity_poly.pdbx_strand_id
1 'polypeptide(L)'
;PSGGEGTGIAVEDVKVGVIHIGDPATGSGYSYTHDQGIVAMQETLGLSDEQIVRKNNIDDADTTAIENAMNECIEEGCNIIFATSWGYMDSCEALAAEYPNVFFSHATGYKSNGTNFNHYFGRIYQARYLSGIVAGMKTETNKIGYVSAMGSENGECTSGIDAFAMGVASVNPEATV
;
A
#
# COMPACT_ATOMS: atom_id res chain seq x y z
N PRO A 1 -33.27 -1.58 6.96
CA PRO A 1 -32.09 -0.89 6.48
C PRO A 1 -32.21 -0.78 4.98
N SER A 2 -32.62 0.39 4.52
CA SER A 2 -32.69 0.74 3.11
C SER A 2 -31.25 0.87 2.60
N GLY A 3 -30.79 -0.12 1.86
CA GLY A 3 -29.60 0.04 1.01
C GLY A 3 -29.90 1.15 0.01
N GLY A 4 -29.28 2.31 0.17
CA GLY A 4 -29.24 3.31 -0.87
C GLY A 4 -28.59 2.66 -2.09
N GLU A 5 -29.22 2.74 -3.25
CA GLU A 5 -28.58 2.46 -4.53
C GLU A 5 -27.42 3.46 -4.63
N GLY A 6 -26.22 3.01 -4.26
CA GLY A 6 -24.99 3.77 -4.55
C GLY A 6 -24.88 3.81 -6.07
N THR A 7 -24.95 4.98 -6.64
CA THR A 7 -24.59 5.19 -8.04
C THR A 7 -23.08 5.02 -8.13
N GLY A 8 -22.62 3.78 -8.25
CA GLY A 8 -21.22 3.48 -8.54
C GLY A 8 -20.84 4.03 -9.92
N ILE A 9 -19.54 4.15 -10.18
CA ILE A 9 -19.02 4.49 -11.50
C ILE A 9 -19.21 3.25 -12.40
N ALA A 10 -19.79 3.43 -13.59
CA ALA A 10 -19.89 2.33 -14.55
C ALA A 10 -18.50 1.86 -14.98
N VAL A 11 -18.31 0.56 -15.23
CA VAL A 11 -16.99 -0.02 -15.51
C VAL A 11 -16.29 0.66 -16.70
N GLU A 12 -17.06 1.02 -17.72
CA GLU A 12 -16.58 1.74 -18.90
C GLU A 12 -16.07 3.16 -18.59
N ASP A 13 -16.56 3.77 -17.51
CA ASP A 13 -16.17 5.12 -17.07
C ASP A 13 -15.08 5.10 -15.98
N VAL A 14 -14.72 3.92 -15.48
CA VAL A 14 -13.63 3.80 -14.48
C VAL A 14 -12.30 4.11 -15.15
N LYS A 15 -11.56 5.06 -14.59
CA LYS A 15 -10.15 5.29 -14.96
C LYS A 15 -9.30 5.39 -13.70
N VAL A 16 -8.26 4.59 -13.65
CA VAL A 16 -7.46 4.33 -12.46
C VAL A 16 -6.09 4.96 -12.60
N GLY A 17 -5.72 5.84 -11.65
CA GLY A 17 -4.36 6.30 -11.44
C GLY A 17 -3.64 5.42 -10.40
N VAL A 18 -2.39 5.10 -10.64
CA VAL A 18 -1.56 4.36 -9.68
C VAL A 18 -0.24 5.09 -9.50
N ILE A 19 0.08 5.44 -8.26
CA ILE A 19 1.33 6.10 -7.91
C ILE A 19 2.26 5.11 -7.22
N HIS A 20 3.39 4.79 -7.86
CA HIS A 20 4.39 3.86 -7.35
C HIS A 20 5.66 4.57 -6.90
N ILE A 21 6.21 4.16 -5.75
CA ILE A 21 7.50 4.67 -5.24
C ILE A 21 8.69 4.17 -6.09
N GLY A 22 8.56 3.00 -6.71
CA GLY A 22 9.56 2.43 -7.61
C GLY A 22 8.96 2.04 -8.95
N ASP A 23 9.78 1.41 -9.80
CA ASP A 23 9.33 0.92 -11.11
C ASP A 23 8.86 -0.54 -11.01
N PRO A 24 7.57 -0.83 -11.27
CA PRO A 24 7.06 -2.22 -11.32
C PRO A 24 7.75 -3.09 -12.38
N ALA A 25 8.32 -2.49 -13.43
CA ALA A 25 9.01 -3.23 -14.49
C ALA A 25 10.25 -4.00 -14.02
N THR A 26 10.72 -3.75 -12.78
CA THR A 26 11.80 -4.54 -12.16
C THR A 26 11.44 -6.01 -11.96
N GLY A 27 10.16 -6.39 -12.04
CA GLY A 27 9.68 -7.76 -11.95
C GLY A 27 9.71 -8.36 -10.54
N SER A 28 10.01 -7.56 -9.51
CA SER A 28 10.03 -7.99 -8.10
C SER A 28 9.94 -6.81 -7.15
N GLY A 29 9.68 -7.08 -5.88
CA GLY A 29 9.67 -6.08 -4.80
C GLY A 29 8.33 -5.40 -4.60
N TYR A 30 8.36 -4.30 -3.85
CA TYR A 30 7.18 -3.64 -3.30
C TYR A 30 6.25 -3.10 -4.41
N SER A 31 6.77 -2.22 -5.27
CA SER A 31 5.98 -1.61 -6.35
C SER A 31 5.48 -2.65 -7.37
N TYR A 32 6.28 -3.65 -7.70
CA TYR A 32 5.86 -4.78 -8.53
C TYR A 32 4.68 -5.52 -7.91
N THR A 33 4.73 -5.83 -6.61
CA THR A 33 3.64 -6.56 -5.93
C THR A 33 2.34 -5.76 -5.92
N HIS A 34 2.42 -4.44 -5.68
CA HIS A 34 1.24 -3.56 -5.80
C HIS A 34 0.69 -3.54 -7.22
N ASP A 35 1.57 -3.43 -8.23
CA ASP A 35 1.13 -3.42 -9.63
C ASP A 35 0.49 -4.74 -10.07
N GLN A 36 0.95 -5.88 -9.55
CA GLN A 36 0.27 -7.16 -9.78
C GLN A 36 -1.17 -7.15 -9.26
N GLY A 37 -1.45 -6.45 -8.18
CA GLY A 37 -2.82 -6.22 -7.71
C GLY A 37 -3.65 -5.38 -8.69
N ILE A 38 -3.04 -4.36 -9.30
CA ILE A 38 -3.68 -3.54 -10.35
C ILE A 38 -3.96 -4.37 -11.61
N VAL A 39 -3.00 -5.18 -12.05
CA VAL A 39 -3.20 -6.10 -13.19
C VAL A 39 -4.35 -7.08 -12.91
N ALA A 40 -4.37 -7.69 -11.73
CA ALA A 40 -5.45 -8.61 -11.36
C ALA A 40 -6.82 -7.92 -11.29
N MET A 41 -6.88 -6.68 -10.81
CA MET A 41 -8.09 -5.86 -10.83
C MET A 41 -8.52 -5.55 -12.27
N GLN A 42 -7.58 -5.12 -13.12
CA GLN A 42 -7.81 -4.83 -14.54
C GLN A 42 -8.41 -6.04 -15.27
N GLU A 43 -7.80 -7.21 -15.10
CA GLU A 43 -8.31 -8.47 -15.69
C GLU A 43 -9.70 -8.83 -15.15
N THR A 44 -9.91 -8.72 -13.84
CA THR A 44 -11.17 -9.11 -13.18
C THR A 44 -12.34 -8.23 -13.62
N LEU A 45 -12.10 -6.93 -13.80
CA LEU A 45 -13.11 -5.95 -14.18
C LEU A 45 -13.21 -5.77 -15.69
N GLY A 46 -12.28 -6.33 -16.47
CA GLY A 46 -12.24 -6.18 -17.94
C GLY A 46 -11.89 -4.76 -18.37
N LEU A 47 -11.05 -4.04 -17.60
CA LEU A 47 -10.60 -2.70 -17.94
C LEU A 47 -9.58 -2.74 -19.09
N SER A 48 -9.64 -1.77 -19.98
CA SER A 48 -8.62 -1.61 -21.03
C SER A 48 -7.32 -1.00 -20.49
N ASP A 49 -6.26 -1.07 -21.27
CA ASP A 49 -4.96 -0.46 -20.89
C ASP A 49 -5.07 1.07 -20.76
N GLU A 50 -5.92 1.72 -21.56
CA GLU A 50 -6.16 3.16 -21.54
C GLU A 50 -6.88 3.63 -20.26
N GLN A 51 -7.49 2.70 -19.52
CA GLN A 51 -8.15 2.98 -18.24
C GLN A 51 -7.17 2.91 -17.05
N ILE A 52 -5.90 2.54 -17.26
CA ILE A 52 -4.89 2.44 -16.20
C ILE A 52 -3.74 3.41 -16.48
N VAL A 53 -3.60 4.43 -15.66
CA VAL A 53 -2.50 5.41 -15.69
C VAL A 53 -1.51 5.10 -14.57
N ARG A 54 -0.24 4.87 -14.92
CA ARG A 54 0.83 4.57 -13.95
C ARG A 54 1.81 5.73 -13.87
N LYS A 55 2.11 6.17 -12.65
CA LYS A 55 3.18 7.12 -12.33
C LYS A 55 4.19 6.39 -11.46
N ASN A 56 5.37 6.15 -12.00
CA ASN A 56 6.41 5.33 -11.36
C ASN A 56 7.57 6.19 -10.86
N ASN A 57 8.34 5.66 -9.89
CA ASN A 57 9.51 6.32 -9.31
C ASN A 57 9.18 7.69 -8.69
N ILE A 58 8.03 7.79 -8.03
CA ILE A 58 7.65 8.99 -7.29
C ILE A 58 8.22 8.89 -5.87
N ASP A 59 9.17 9.77 -5.53
CA ASP A 59 9.77 9.82 -4.20
C ASP A 59 8.71 10.22 -3.17
N ASP A 60 8.50 9.37 -2.15
CA ASP A 60 7.47 9.58 -1.13
C ASP A 60 7.87 10.61 -0.05
N ALA A 61 9.08 11.15 -0.11
CA ALA A 61 9.53 12.29 0.66
C ALA A 61 9.37 13.64 -0.09
N ASP A 62 9.09 13.62 -1.40
CA ASP A 62 8.88 14.81 -2.23
C ASP A 62 7.39 15.11 -2.44
N THR A 63 6.81 15.93 -1.55
CA THR A 63 5.40 16.34 -1.62
C THR A 63 5.03 16.93 -2.98
N THR A 64 5.92 17.72 -3.59
CA THR A 64 5.65 18.35 -4.89
C THR A 64 5.57 17.31 -6.00
N ALA A 65 6.49 16.34 -6.02
CA ALA A 65 6.45 15.26 -7.01
C ALA A 65 5.20 14.39 -6.85
N ILE A 66 4.78 14.12 -5.59
CA ILE A 66 3.58 13.34 -5.28
C ILE A 66 2.32 14.04 -5.80
N GLU A 67 2.15 15.32 -5.44
CA GLU A 67 0.97 16.11 -5.83
C GLU A 67 0.92 16.31 -7.35
N ASN A 68 2.04 16.55 -8.00
CA ASN A 68 2.10 16.64 -9.45
C ASN A 68 1.67 15.33 -10.12
N ALA A 69 2.19 14.19 -9.66
CA ALA A 69 1.81 12.89 -10.22
C ALA A 69 0.32 12.57 -10.05
N MET A 70 -0.27 12.92 -8.89
CA MET A 70 -1.71 12.76 -8.64
C MET A 70 -2.54 13.71 -9.51
N ASN A 71 -2.16 14.98 -9.62
CA ASN A 71 -2.82 15.95 -10.46
C ASN A 71 -2.78 15.56 -11.94
N GLU A 72 -1.64 15.08 -12.45
CA GLU A 72 -1.56 14.53 -13.79
C GLU A 72 -2.53 13.37 -14.03
N CYS A 73 -2.69 12.45 -13.05
CA CYS A 73 -3.70 11.40 -13.15
C CYS A 73 -5.12 11.99 -13.21
N ILE A 74 -5.42 13.01 -12.41
CA ILE A 74 -6.73 13.69 -12.40
C ILE A 74 -6.99 14.39 -13.74
N GLU A 75 -5.99 15.10 -14.29
CA GLU A 75 -6.06 15.76 -15.60
C GLU A 75 -6.26 14.76 -16.74
N GLU A 76 -5.68 13.56 -16.63
CA GLU A 76 -5.93 12.46 -17.55
C GLU A 76 -7.31 11.81 -17.39
N GLY A 77 -8.11 12.25 -16.41
CA GLY A 77 -9.47 11.79 -16.17
C GLY A 77 -9.60 10.61 -15.21
N CYS A 78 -8.56 10.31 -14.42
CA CYS A 78 -8.67 9.28 -13.40
C CYS A 78 -9.68 9.68 -12.33
N ASN A 79 -10.59 8.76 -12.01
CA ASN A 79 -11.61 8.93 -10.97
C ASN A 79 -11.37 8.07 -9.73
N ILE A 80 -10.37 7.21 -9.78
CA ILE A 80 -9.80 6.45 -8.66
C ILE A 80 -8.28 6.56 -8.71
N ILE A 81 -7.62 6.86 -7.57
CA ILE A 81 -6.16 6.92 -7.45
C ILE A 81 -5.71 6.00 -6.32
N PHE A 82 -4.88 5.02 -6.65
CA PHE A 82 -4.17 4.19 -5.69
C PHE A 82 -2.79 4.77 -5.40
N ALA A 83 -2.57 5.20 -4.17
CA ALA A 83 -1.33 5.78 -3.69
C ALA A 83 -0.59 4.74 -2.82
N THR A 84 0.49 4.16 -3.34
CA THR A 84 1.07 2.91 -2.81
C THR A 84 2.25 3.09 -1.87
N SER A 85 2.48 4.27 -1.29
CA SER A 85 3.51 4.47 -0.27
C SER A 85 3.03 5.29 0.92
N TRP A 86 3.64 5.06 2.09
CA TRP A 86 3.33 5.75 3.35
C TRP A 86 3.35 7.27 3.21
N GLY A 87 4.38 7.83 2.56
CA GLY A 87 4.56 9.27 2.43
C GLY A 87 3.52 9.97 1.57
N TYR A 88 2.68 9.24 0.85
CA TYR A 88 1.62 9.83 0.01
C TYR A 88 0.35 10.22 0.78
N MET A 89 0.26 9.87 2.08
CA MET A 89 -0.96 9.98 2.87
C MET A 89 -1.50 11.41 2.99
N ASP A 90 -0.63 12.38 3.26
CA ASP A 90 -1.02 13.78 3.47
C ASP A 90 -1.46 14.44 2.16
N SER A 91 -0.79 14.13 1.05
CA SER A 91 -1.19 14.59 -0.28
C SER A 91 -2.52 13.98 -0.72
N CYS A 92 -2.78 12.70 -0.42
CA CYS A 92 -4.09 12.10 -0.66
C CYS A 92 -5.20 12.82 0.12
N GLU A 93 -4.97 13.14 1.39
CA GLU A 93 -5.94 13.85 2.22
C GLU A 93 -6.24 15.26 1.66
N ALA A 94 -5.20 15.99 1.28
CA ALA A 94 -5.32 17.34 0.73
C ALA A 94 -6.08 17.34 -0.61
N LEU A 95 -5.66 16.49 -1.54
CA LEU A 95 -6.28 16.41 -2.88
C LEU A 95 -7.70 15.82 -2.83
N ALA A 96 -7.99 14.91 -1.90
CA ALA A 96 -9.35 14.41 -1.72
C ALA A 96 -10.34 15.51 -1.29
N ALA A 97 -9.89 16.51 -0.53
CA ALA A 97 -10.69 17.67 -0.16
C ALA A 97 -10.91 18.63 -1.36
N GLU A 98 -9.91 18.75 -2.24
CA GLU A 98 -9.97 19.60 -3.43
C GLU A 98 -10.80 18.97 -4.57
N TYR A 99 -10.69 17.64 -4.73
CA TYR A 99 -11.34 16.88 -5.80
C TYR A 99 -12.39 15.88 -5.26
N PRO A 100 -13.58 16.34 -4.84
CA PRO A 100 -14.58 15.50 -4.16
C PRO A 100 -15.15 14.37 -5.03
N ASN A 101 -14.96 14.43 -6.35
CA ASN A 101 -15.42 13.40 -7.30
C ASN A 101 -14.32 12.38 -7.66
N VAL A 102 -13.12 12.52 -7.12
CA VAL A 102 -12.01 11.56 -7.28
C VAL A 102 -11.83 10.78 -5.99
N PHE A 103 -11.74 9.47 -6.10
CA PHE A 103 -11.53 8.58 -4.95
C PHE A 103 -10.04 8.30 -4.76
N PHE A 104 -9.56 8.47 -3.54
CA PHE A 104 -8.18 8.18 -3.17
C PHE A 104 -8.13 6.97 -2.24
N SER A 105 -7.33 5.97 -2.60
CA SER A 105 -7.13 4.76 -1.80
C SER A 105 -5.64 4.61 -1.48
N HIS A 106 -5.30 4.85 -0.21
CA HIS A 106 -3.92 4.92 0.26
C HIS A 106 -3.48 3.61 0.91
N ALA A 107 -2.38 3.03 0.43
CA ALA A 107 -1.76 1.85 1.03
C ALA A 107 -0.99 2.22 2.30
N THR A 108 -1.08 1.38 3.32
CA THR A 108 -0.32 1.45 4.58
C THR A 108 -0.63 2.62 5.51
N GLY A 109 -1.56 3.51 5.14
CA GLY A 109 -1.96 4.65 5.96
C GLY A 109 -2.99 4.33 7.04
N TYR A 110 -3.41 5.39 7.74
CA TYR A 110 -4.44 5.32 8.79
C TYR A 110 -5.50 6.43 8.67
N LYS A 111 -5.32 7.38 7.74
CA LYS A 111 -6.26 8.47 7.53
C LYS A 111 -7.38 8.07 6.58
N SER A 112 -8.55 8.64 6.80
CA SER A 112 -9.70 8.58 5.91
C SER A 112 -10.63 9.76 6.18
N ASN A 113 -11.46 10.16 5.22
CA ASN A 113 -12.44 11.25 5.40
C ASN A 113 -13.89 10.77 5.40
N GLY A 114 -14.12 9.46 5.25
CA GLY A 114 -15.46 8.85 5.22
C GLY A 114 -16.26 9.10 3.94
N THR A 115 -15.67 9.74 2.93
CA THR A 115 -16.30 10.04 1.63
C THR A 115 -15.48 9.48 0.46
N ASN A 116 -14.45 10.18 0.03
CA ASN A 116 -13.65 9.85 -1.15
C ASN A 116 -12.16 9.56 -0.84
N PHE A 117 -11.78 9.47 0.43
CA PHE A 117 -10.44 9.08 0.86
C PHE A 117 -10.52 7.94 1.88
N ASN A 118 -9.90 6.83 1.56
CA ASN A 118 -9.73 5.70 2.46
C ASN A 118 -8.29 5.20 2.47
N HIS A 119 -8.01 4.30 3.39
CA HIS A 119 -6.76 3.55 3.44
C HIS A 119 -7.03 2.05 3.43
N TYR A 120 -6.04 1.29 3.00
CA TYR A 120 -6.03 -0.17 3.12
C TYR A 120 -4.66 -0.66 3.60
N PHE A 121 -4.67 -1.77 4.32
CA PHE A 121 -3.46 -2.35 4.90
C PHE A 121 -3.59 -3.87 4.98
N GLY A 122 -2.56 -4.59 4.52
CA GLY A 122 -2.47 -6.02 4.70
C GLY A 122 -1.99 -6.40 6.11
N ARG A 123 -2.37 -7.57 6.60
CA ARG A 123 -1.88 -8.10 7.89
C ARG A 123 -0.44 -8.61 7.76
N ILE A 124 0.49 -7.72 7.40
CA ILE A 124 1.89 -8.07 7.12
C ILE A 124 2.60 -8.72 8.32
N TYR A 125 2.16 -8.44 9.54
CA TYR A 125 2.67 -9.08 10.75
C TYR A 125 2.52 -10.62 10.70
N GLN A 126 1.51 -11.15 9.99
CA GLN A 126 1.38 -12.61 9.81
C GLN A 126 2.53 -13.19 8.98
N ALA A 127 2.95 -12.50 7.92
CA ALA A 127 4.12 -12.89 7.15
C ALA A 127 5.41 -12.70 7.95
N ARG A 128 5.49 -11.68 8.81
CA ARG A 128 6.61 -11.49 9.75
C ARG A 128 6.72 -12.65 10.74
N TYR A 129 5.60 -13.15 11.27
CA TYR A 129 5.59 -14.34 12.11
C TYR A 129 6.20 -15.56 11.40
N LEU A 130 5.78 -15.81 10.16
CA LEU A 130 6.33 -16.91 9.35
C LEU A 130 7.82 -16.73 9.09
N SER A 131 8.28 -15.51 8.81
CA SER A 131 9.71 -15.23 8.64
C SER A 131 10.50 -15.45 9.94
N GLY A 132 9.89 -15.16 11.08
CA GLY A 132 10.43 -15.46 12.41
C GLY A 132 10.62 -16.97 12.64
N ILE A 133 9.64 -17.80 12.25
CA ILE A 133 9.77 -19.27 12.29
C ILE A 133 11.01 -19.70 11.50
N VAL A 134 11.15 -19.23 10.26
CA VAL A 134 12.30 -19.57 9.42
C VAL A 134 13.62 -19.14 10.06
N ALA A 135 13.67 -17.93 10.60
CA ALA A 135 14.88 -17.42 11.28
C ALA A 135 15.23 -18.24 12.53
N GLY A 136 14.25 -18.59 13.36
CA GLY A 136 14.43 -19.42 14.54
C GLY A 136 14.94 -20.84 14.21
N MET A 137 14.47 -21.42 13.09
CA MET A 137 14.94 -22.71 12.61
C MET A 137 16.34 -22.65 12.00
N LYS A 138 16.78 -21.50 11.49
CA LYS A 138 18.03 -21.34 10.74
C LYS A 138 19.18 -20.77 11.57
N THR A 139 18.92 -20.11 12.70
CA THR A 139 19.98 -19.53 13.51
C THR A 139 20.92 -20.61 14.07
N GLU A 140 22.21 -20.35 13.95
CA GLU A 140 23.27 -21.21 14.53
C GLU A 140 23.78 -20.67 15.86
N THR A 141 23.51 -19.39 16.14
CA THR A 141 24.04 -18.67 17.32
C THR A 141 22.98 -18.38 18.39
N ASN A 142 21.71 -18.64 18.10
CA ASN A 142 20.57 -18.21 18.92
C ASN A 142 20.51 -16.67 19.16
N LYS A 143 21.18 -15.89 18.29
CA LYS A 143 21.11 -14.42 18.31
C LYS A 143 20.70 -13.95 16.94
N ILE A 144 19.56 -13.25 16.87
CA ILE A 144 18.96 -12.77 15.63
C ILE A 144 18.81 -11.25 15.73
N GLY A 145 19.32 -10.54 14.72
CA GLY A 145 19.12 -9.10 14.59
C GLY A 145 17.90 -8.80 13.70
N TYR A 146 17.10 -7.84 14.10
CA TYR A 146 16.00 -7.30 13.33
C TYR A 146 16.21 -5.82 13.04
N VAL A 147 16.27 -5.42 11.77
CA VAL A 147 16.38 -4.02 11.38
C VAL A 147 14.99 -3.52 10.97
N SER A 148 14.43 -2.60 11.76
CA SER A 148 13.14 -1.97 11.50
C SER A 148 13.31 -0.71 10.66
N ALA A 149 12.35 -0.43 9.79
CA ALA A 149 12.34 0.79 8.97
C ALA A 149 12.09 2.06 9.79
N MET A 150 11.34 1.96 10.89
CA MET A 150 10.97 3.07 11.77
C MET A 150 11.10 2.63 13.23
N GLY A 151 11.02 3.61 14.14
CA GLY A 151 11.09 3.37 15.58
C GLY A 151 9.80 2.79 16.18
N SER A 152 9.80 2.72 17.51
CA SER A 152 8.72 2.10 18.31
C SER A 152 7.39 2.88 18.28
N GLU A 153 7.38 4.09 17.77
CA GLU A 153 6.17 4.91 17.56
C GLU A 153 5.35 4.46 16.37
N ASN A 154 5.90 3.65 15.48
CA ASN A 154 5.20 3.12 14.31
C ASN A 154 4.58 1.75 14.61
N GLY A 155 3.24 1.69 14.61
CA GLY A 155 2.48 0.47 14.94
C GLY A 155 2.68 -0.69 13.97
N GLU A 156 2.97 -0.44 12.69
CA GLU A 156 3.33 -1.47 11.73
C GLU A 156 4.67 -2.12 12.10
N CYS A 157 5.66 -1.29 12.41
CA CYS A 157 7.00 -1.77 12.78
C CYS A 157 6.96 -2.58 14.07
N THR A 158 6.30 -2.07 15.11
CA THR A 158 6.20 -2.77 16.41
C THR A 158 5.45 -4.09 16.30
N SER A 159 4.29 -4.12 15.65
CA SER A 159 3.56 -5.38 15.43
C SER A 159 4.35 -6.38 14.58
N GLY A 160 5.16 -5.88 13.64
CA GLY A 160 6.05 -6.70 12.82
C GLY A 160 7.18 -7.34 13.63
N ILE A 161 7.83 -6.56 14.51
CA ILE A 161 8.89 -7.04 15.41
C ILE A 161 8.32 -8.08 16.37
N ASP A 162 7.21 -7.77 17.03
CA ASP A 162 6.57 -8.68 17.98
C ASP A 162 6.17 -10.00 17.32
N ALA A 163 5.54 -9.95 16.17
CA ALA A 163 5.16 -11.14 15.41
C ALA A 163 6.39 -11.97 14.99
N PHE A 164 7.45 -11.32 14.54
CA PHE A 164 8.70 -11.99 14.19
C PHE A 164 9.31 -12.69 15.41
N ALA A 165 9.43 -11.98 16.55
CA ALA A 165 9.96 -12.55 17.78
C ALA A 165 9.10 -13.72 18.29
N MET A 166 7.79 -13.62 18.21
CA MET A 166 6.88 -14.75 18.53
C MET A 166 7.09 -15.93 17.59
N GLY A 167 7.32 -15.68 16.30
CA GLY A 167 7.64 -16.72 15.32
C GLY A 167 8.94 -17.45 15.67
N VAL A 168 10.00 -16.71 16.01
CA VAL A 168 11.27 -17.28 16.49
C VAL A 168 11.05 -18.14 17.72
N ALA A 169 10.41 -17.58 18.76
CA ALA A 169 10.19 -18.27 20.03
C ALA A 169 9.34 -19.56 19.89
N SER A 170 8.45 -19.60 18.89
CA SER A 170 7.59 -20.78 18.67
C SER A 170 8.35 -22.04 18.26
N VAL A 171 9.54 -21.89 17.68
CA VAL A 171 10.39 -23.01 17.19
C VAL A 171 11.75 -23.08 17.87
N ASN A 172 12.21 -21.98 18.48
CA ASN A 172 13.49 -21.90 19.17
C ASN A 172 13.40 -20.94 20.36
N PRO A 173 12.90 -21.42 21.51
CA PRO A 173 12.72 -20.58 22.70
C PRO A 173 14.04 -20.08 23.34
N GLU A 174 15.17 -20.67 22.97
CA GLU A 174 16.51 -20.27 23.42
C GLU A 174 17.07 -19.07 22.62
N ALA A 175 16.47 -18.78 21.44
CA ALA A 175 16.95 -17.70 20.62
C ALA A 175 16.40 -16.33 21.12
N THR A 176 17.23 -15.31 20.94
CA THR A 176 16.89 -13.89 21.21
C THR A 176 16.85 -13.09 19.92
N VAL A 177 15.91 -12.16 19.84
CA VAL A 177 15.78 -11.19 18.75
C VAL A 177 16.14 -9.81 19.25
#